data_fddc88f1c95176e9747c0797bc125389
#
_entry.id   fddc88f1c95176e9747c0797bc125389
#
_cell.length_a   1.000
_cell.length_b   1.000
_cell.length_c   1.000
_cell.angle_alpha   90.00
_cell.angle_beta   90.00
_cell.angle_gamma   90.00
#
_symmetry.space_group_name_H-M   'P 1'
#
loop_
_entity.id
_entity.type
_entity.pdbx_description
1 polymer ?
#
loop_
_entity_poly.entity_id
_entity_poly.type
_entity_poly.pdbx_seq_one_letter_code
_entity_poly.pdbx_strand_id
1 'polypeptide(L)' 'MTSVYVGDTLLDVDFYMIEPEDDIGYTGDIEIEDVRIADTDISVLEMIHALDWEKFQKQVWENV' A
#
# COMPACT_ATOMS: atom_id res chain seq x y z
N MET A 1 5.23 -8.21 -0.60
CA MET A 1 3.78 -8.15 -0.27
C MET A 1 3.58 -8.03 1.23
N THR A 2 2.64 -7.22 1.66
CA THR A 2 2.27 -7.09 3.06
C THR A 2 0.75 -7.20 3.22
N SER A 3 0.30 -7.44 4.43
CA SER A 3 -1.12 -7.54 4.73
C SER A 3 -1.50 -6.43 5.71
N VAL A 4 -2.62 -5.77 5.45
CA VAL A 4 -3.10 -4.63 6.24
C VAL A 4 -4.58 -4.81 6.52
N TYR A 5 -5.01 -4.53 7.75
CA TYR A 5 -6.43 -4.51 8.09
C TYR A 5 -7.04 -3.15 7.80
N VAL A 6 -8.17 -3.17 7.10
CA VAL A 6 -9.03 -1.99 6.92
C VAL A 6 -10.38 -2.35 7.52
N GLY A 7 -10.67 -1.81 8.71
CA GLY A 7 -11.79 -2.28 9.50
C GLY A 7 -11.56 -3.73 9.92
N ASP A 8 -12.49 -4.61 9.60
CA ASP A 8 -12.40 -6.04 9.89
C ASP A 8 -11.92 -6.86 8.69
N THR A 9 -11.53 -6.20 7.61
CA THR A 9 -11.13 -6.86 6.37
C THR A 9 -9.62 -6.86 6.23
N LEU A 10 -9.03 -8.04 6.04
CA LEU A 10 -7.61 -8.18 5.75
C LEU A 10 -7.38 -8.02 4.25
N LEU A 11 -6.45 -7.14 3.88
CA LEU A 11 -6.10 -6.88 2.49
C LEU A 11 -4.65 -7.26 2.25
N ASP A 12 -4.39 -7.90 1.12
CA ASP A 12 -3.04 -8.17 0.63
C ASP A 12 -2.61 -7.04 -0.29
N VAL A 13 -1.48 -6.42 0.02
CA VAL A 13 -0.97 -5.26 -0.71
C VAL A 13 0.30 -5.64 -1.45
N ASP A 14 0.30 -5.49 -2.77
CA ASP A 14 1.49 -5.61 -3.59
C ASP A 14 2.11 -4.23 -3.76
N PHE A 15 3.36 -4.09 -3.37
CA PHE A 15 4.07 -2.82 -3.43
C PHE A 15 5.55 -3.05 -3.70
N TYR A 16 6.25 -1.98 -4.08
CA TYR A 16 7.71 -1.99 -4.12
C TYR A 16 8.25 -0.72 -3.47
N MET A 17 9.49 -0.80 -3.01
CA MET A 17 10.17 0.32 -2.37
C MET A 17 10.92 1.12 -3.42
N ILE A 18 10.77 2.44 -3.38
CA ILE A 18 11.57 3.35 -4.18
C ILE A 18 12.76 3.75 -3.33
N GLU A 19 13.98 3.43 -3.79
CA GLU A 19 15.19 3.70 -3.03
C GLU A 19 15.43 5.21 -2.88
N PRO A 20 15.97 5.64 -1.72
CA PRO A 20 16.33 7.03 -1.55
C PRO A 20 17.52 7.40 -2.45
N GLU A 21 17.49 8.63 -2.99
CA GLU A 21 18.58 9.18 -3.79
C GLU A 21 19.09 10.47 -3.15
N ASP A 22 20.29 10.39 -2.60
CA ASP A 22 20.89 11.52 -1.87
C ASP A 22 21.14 12.73 -2.75
N ASP A 23 21.48 12.50 -4.04
CA ASP A 23 21.83 13.56 -4.99
C ASP A 23 20.68 14.53 -5.26
N ILE A 24 19.44 14.06 -5.14
CA ILE A 24 18.26 14.88 -5.38
C ILE A 24 17.44 15.11 -4.10
N GLY A 25 17.95 14.67 -2.96
CA GLY A 25 17.27 14.82 -1.68
C GLY A 25 16.04 13.92 -1.52
N TYR A 26 15.92 12.89 -2.32
CA TYR A 26 14.80 11.97 -2.24
C TYR A 26 15.00 10.97 -1.09
N THR A 27 14.05 10.92 -0.18
CA THR A 27 14.17 10.11 1.05
C THR A 27 13.63 8.69 0.91
N GLY A 28 13.13 8.32 -0.26
CA GLY A 28 12.51 7.02 -0.49
C GLY A 28 11.01 7.04 -0.23
N ASP A 29 10.32 6.07 -0.78
CA ASP A 29 8.87 5.94 -0.65
C ASP A 29 8.45 4.52 -1.03
N ILE A 30 7.15 4.26 -0.95
CA ILE A 30 6.57 3.01 -1.45
C ILE A 30 5.61 3.31 -2.60
N GLU A 31 5.57 2.39 -3.55
CA GLU A 31 4.61 2.43 -4.66
C GLU A 31 3.70 1.22 -4.55
N ILE A 32 2.41 1.47 -4.36
CA ILE A 32 1.44 0.39 -4.25
C ILE A 32 0.96 0.01 -5.65
N GLU A 33 1.19 -1.24 -6.05
CA GLU A 33 0.82 -1.75 -7.37
C GLU A 33 -0.59 -2.29 -7.40
N ASP A 34 -1.00 -3.01 -6.36
CA ASP A 34 -2.31 -3.62 -6.29
C ASP A 34 -2.72 -3.85 -4.84
N VAL A 35 -4.01 -3.92 -4.61
CA VAL A 35 -4.60 -4.26 -3.30
C VAL A 35 -5.71 -5.26 -3.54
N ARG A 36 -5.63 -6.41 -2.87
CA ARG A 36 -6.63 -7.48 -3.01
C ARG A 36 -7.15 -7.90 -1.65
N ILE A 37 -8.38 -8.40 -1.62
CA ILE A 37 -8.92 -9.00 -0.41
C ILE A 37 -8.18 -10.32 -0.16
N ALA A 38 -7.65 -10.51 1.04
CA ALA A 38 -6.88 -11.70 1.40
C ALA A 38 -7.65 -12.99 1.07
N ASP A 39 -6.91 -13.99 0.57
CA ASP A 39 -7.44 -15.30 0.14
C ASP A 39 -8.38 -15.24 -1.08
N THR A 40 -8.39 -14.11 -1.79
CA THR A 40 -9.17 -13.96 -3.03
C THR A 40 -8.32 -13.29 -4.11
N ASP A 41 -8.84 -13.31 -5.36
CA ASP A 41 -8.25 -12.58 -6.49
C ASP A 41 -8.97 -11.24 -6.73
N ILE A 42 -9.81 -10.82 -5.78
CA ILE A 42 -10.61 -9.61 -5.94
C ILE A 42 -9.76 -8.39 -5.63
N SER A 43 -9.48 -7.57 -6.67
CA SER A 43 -8.77 -6.31 -6.52
C SER A 43 -9.71 -5.23 -6.02
N VAL A 44 -9.25 -4.46 -5.02
CA VAL A 44 -10.01 -3.34 -4.47
C VAL A 44 -9.22 -2.03 -4.56
N LEU A 45 -8.20 -2.00 -5.40
CA LEU A 45 -7.31 -0.84 -5.53
C LEU A 45 -8.08 0.44 -5.85
N GLU A 46 -8.98 0.39 -6.84
CA GLU A 46 -9.77 1.57 -7.21
C GLU A 46 -10.69 2.03 -6.08
N MET A 47 -11.26 1.09 -5.34
CA MET A 47 -12.12 1.41 -4.22
C MET A 47 -11.33 2.09 -3.10
N ILE A 48 -10.13 1.60 -2.81
CA ILE A 48 -9.26 2.20 -1.79
C ILE A 48 -8.83 3.60 -2.22
N HIS A 49 -8.51 3.81 -3.50
CA HIS A 49 -8.19 5.13 -4.04
C HIS A 49 -9.33 6.14 -3.85
N ALA A 50 -10.56 5.68 -3.95
CA ALA A 50 -11.73 6.54 -3.79
C ALA A 50 -12.04 6.89 -2.33
N LEU A 51 -11.43 6.18 -1.39
CA LEU A 51 -11.59 6.45 0.04
C LEU A 51 -10.49 7.38 0.55
N ASP A 52 -9.73 6.98 1.53
CA ASP A 52 -8.65 7.77 2.11
C ASP A 52 -7.30 7.14 1.74
N TRP A 53 -6.81 7.52 0.55
CA TRP A 53 -5.57 6.96 0.00
C TRP A 53 -4.35 7.28 0.86
N GLU A 54 -4.24 8.50 1.35
CA GLU A 54 -3.10 8.92 2.16
C GLU A 54 -3.01 8.13 3.47
N LYS A 55 -4.13 7.92 4.12
CA LYS A 55 -4.21 7.15 5.34
C LYS A 55 -3.85 5.68 5.08
N PHE A 56 -4.32 5.14 3.98
CA PHE A 56 -4.01 3.76 3.58
C PHE A 56 -2.52 3.60 3.29
N GLN A 57 -1.92 4.50 2.54
CA GLN A 57 -0.47 4.48 2.26
C GLN A 57 0.34 4.53 3.56
N LYS A 58 -0.04 5.38 4.48
CA LYS A 58 0.63 5.49 5.77
C LYS A 58 0.54 4.17 6.55
N GLN A 59 -0.62 3.54 6.53
CA GLN A 59 -0.83 2.27 7.21
C GLN A 59 0.03 1.16 6.61
N VAL A 60 0.14 1.11 5.29
CA VAL A 60 1.02 0.16 4.60
C VAL A 60 2.47 0.42 4.97
N TRP A 61 2.89 1.68 4.96
CA TRP A 61 4.24 2.08 5.34
C TRP A 61 4.61 1.64 6.76
N GLU A 62 3.69 1.75 7.70
CA GLU A 62 3.91 1.34 9.07
C GLU A 62 4.04 -0.18 9.25
N ASN A 63 3.54 -0.97 8.30
CA ASN A 63 3.56 -2.43 8.34
C ASN A 63 4.65 -3.06 7.48
N VAL A 64 5.51 -2.26 6.88
CA VAL A 64 6.60 -2.73 6.01
C VAL A 64 7.87 -3.02 6.80
#